data_d5f9f31f51792c39fc45f0d92e314004
#
_entry.id   d5f9f31f51792c39fc45f0d92e314004
#
_cell.length_a   1.000
_cell.length_b   1.000
_cell.length_c   1.000
_cell.angle_alpha   90.00
_cell.angle_beta   90.00
_cell.angle_gamma   90.00
#
_symmetry.space_group_name_H-M   'P 1'
#
loop_
_entity.id
_entity.type
_entity.pdbx_description
1 polymer ?
#
loop_
_entity_poly.entity_id
_entity_poly.type
_entity_poly.pdbx_seq_one_letter_code
_entity_poly.pdbx_strand_id
1 'polypeptide(L)'
;MHTFSNSVKNLRSSEIRDLMSLANKPGMILFSGGMPDNDMFPLDEIDAIYEALTPQEKKIAMQYGPTSGLPPLLHSLSLFLEKKGLTIAENKLMITTGSL
;
A
#
# COMPACT_ATOMS: atom_id res chain seq x y z
N MET A 1 20.14 -30.93 13.36
CA MET A 1 20.16 -30.33 12.00
C MET A 1 18.71 -30.22 11.55
N HIS A 2 18.16 -29.01 11.41
CA HIS A 2 16.76 -28.84 10.97
C HIS A 2 16.70 -28.96 9.45
N THR A 3 15.93 -29.91 8.96
CA THR A 3 15.70 -30.10 7.52
C THR A 3 14.35 -29.46 7.16
N PHE A 4 14.36 -28.56 6.19
CA PHE A 4 13.14 -27.96 5.66
C PHE A 4 12.28 -29.04 4.94
N SER A 5 10.95 -28.83 4.95
CA SER A 5 10.03 -29.68 4.16
C SER A 5 10.34 -29.58 2.65
N ASN A 6 9.91 -30.58 1.89
CA ASN A 6 10.11 -30.57 0.43
C ASN A 6 9.42 -29.36 -0.24
N SER A 7 8.30 -28.92 0.28
CA SER A 7 7.62 -27.71 -0.21
C SER A 7 8.48 -26.45 -0.07
N VAL A 8 9.18 -26.29 1.07
CA VAL A 8 10.07 -25.15 1.29
C VAL A 8 11.34 -25.24 0.44
N LYS A 9 11.88 -26.44 0.22
CA LYS A 9 13.06 -26.64 -0.66
C LYS A 9 12.78 -26.25 -2.11
N ASN A 10 11.52 -26.34 -2.55
CA ASN A 10 11.10 -26.00 -3.91
C ASN A 10 10.59 -24.58 -4.07
N LEU A 11 10.54 -23.77 -2.98
CA LEU A 11 10.24 -22.35 -3.06
C LEU A 11 11.34 -21.65 -3.85
N ARG A 12 10.95 -21.11 -5.02
CA ARG A 12 11.82 -20.24 -5.81
C ARG A 12 11.59 -18.79 -5.39
N SER A 13 12.64 -18.01 -5.35
CA SER A 13 12.54 -16.56 -5.28
C SER A 13 11.74 -16.04 -6.48
N SER A 14 11.02 -14.95 -6.30
CA SER A 14 10.37 -14.27 -7.42
C SER A 14 11.44 -13.69 -8.34
N GLU A 15 11.43 -14.08 -9.61
CA GLU A 15 12.37 -13.57 -10.63
C GLU A 15 12.33 -12.02 -10.70
N ILE A 16 11.15 -11.43 -10.52
CA ILE A 16 10.97 -9.97 -10.44
C ILE A 16 11.72 -9.39 -9.24
N ARG A 17 11.66 -10.05 -8.07
CA ARG A 17 12.36 -9.59 -6.87
C ARG A 17 13.88 -9.68 -7.04
N ASP A 18 14.37 -10.72 -7.68
CA ASP A 18 15.79 -10.88 -7.97
C ASP A 18 16.29 -9.82 -8.96
N LEU A 19 15.49 -9.49 -9.98
CA LEU A 19 15.75 -8.37 -10.89
C LEU A 19 15.73 -7.01 -10.15
N MET A 20 14.77 -6.78 -9.25
CA MET A 20 14.71 -5.55 -8.46
C MET A 20 15.91 -5.39 -7.54
N SER A 21 16.51 -6.47 -7.06
CA SER A 21 17.75 -6.40 -6.25
C SER A 21 18.93 -5.82 -7.03
N LEU A 22 18.91 -5.89 -8.35
CA LEU A 22 19.93 -5.31 -9.22
C LEU A 22 19.79 -3.79 -9.36
N ALA A 23 18.61 -3.22 -9.05
CA ALA A 23 18.34 -1.77 -9.13
C ALA A 23 19.27 -0.94 -8.23
N ASN A 24 19.76 -1.54 -7.13
CA ASN A 24 20.63 -0.88 -6.18
C ASN A 24 22.10 -0.75 -6.64
N LYS A 25 22.43 -1.22 -7.84
CA LYS A 25 23.80 -1.09 -8.38
C LYS A 25 24.02 0.32 -8.96
N PRO A 26 25.11 1.02 -8.60
CA PRO A 26 25.40 2.32 -9.14
C PRO A 26 25.44 2.33 -10.68
N GLY A 27 24.80 3.34 -11.30
CA GLY A 27 24.79 3.53 -12.75
C GLY A 27 23.82 2.62 -13.52
N MET A 28 22.98 1.83 -12.85
CA MET A 28 21.98 1.01 -13.50
C MET A 28 20.66 1.77 -13.67
N ILE A 29 20.13 1.77 -14.90
CA ILE A 29 18.78 2.26 -15.20
C ILE A 29 17.87 1.03 -15.33
N LEU A 30 16.86 0.92 -14.47
CA LEU A 30 15.99 -0.24 -14.39
C LEU A 30 14.62 0.08 -14.98
N PHE A 31 14.19 -0.70 -15.98
CA PHE A 31 12.85 -0.62 -16.58
C PHE A 31 11.95 -1.80 -16.20
N SER A 32 12.45 -2.74 -15.37
CA SER A 32 11.76 -4.00 -15.04
C SER A 32 10.73 -3.89 -13.91
N GLY A 33 10.70 -2.80 -13.16
CA GLY A 33 9.74 -2.60 -12.07
C GLY A 33 9.14 -1.20 -12.13
N GLY A 34 7.83 -1.07 -11.97
CA GLY A 34 7.14 0.21 -11.86
C GLY A 34 7.36 0.87 -10.50
N MET A 35 8.63 1.11 -10.12
CA MET A 35 8.94 1.81 -8.87
C MET A 35 8.67 3.31 -9.04
N PRO A 36 7.87 3.92 -8.14
CA PRO A 36 7.70 5.36 -8.13
C PRO A 36 9.03 6.07 -7.88
N ASP A 37 9.14 7.29 -8.40
CA ASP A 37 10.27 8.17 -8.08
C ASP A 37 10.18 8.60 -6.60
N ASN A 38 11.26 8.39 -5.85
CA ASN A 38 11.32 8.70 -4.43
C ASN A 38 11.11 10.20 -4.15
N ASP A 39 11.56 11.07 -5.05
CA ASP A 39 11.45 12.52 -4.90
C ASP A 39 10.02 13.03 -5.15
N MET A 40 9.14 12.18 -5.68
CA MET A 40 7.72 12.49 -5.91
C MET A 40 6.81 12.09 -4.74
N PHE A 41 7.34 11.50 -3.68
CA PHE A 41 6.52 11.17 -2.51
C PHE A 41 6.13 12.44 -1.74
N PRO A 42 4.83 12.66 -1.46
CA PRO A 42 4.34 13.86 -0.78
C PRO A 42 4.55 13.76 0.74
N LEU A 43 5.81 13.72 1.19
CA LEU A 43 6.16 13.47 2.58
C LEU A 43 5.70 14.62 3.49
N ASP A 44 5.92 15.86 3.08
CA ASP A 44 5.53 17.04 3.87
C ASP A 44 4.01 17.12 4.04
N GLU A 45 3.25 16.78 3.00
CA GLU A 45 1.78 16.72 3.05
C GLU A 45 1.28 15.62 3.99
N ILE A 46 1.93 14.45 3.97
CA ILE A 46 1.59 13.32 4.86
C ILE A 46 1.86 13.72 6.32
N ASP A 47 2.99 14.33 6.59
CA ASP A 47 3.37 14.79 7.93
C ASP A 47 2.39 15.86 8.44
N ALA A 48 2.05 16.85 7.60
CA ALA A 48 1.08 17.88 7.95
C ALA A 48 -0.31 17.29 8.25
N ILE A 49 -0.79 16.32 7.47
CA ILE A 49 -2.05 15.62 7.72
C ILE A 49 -1.98 14.87 9.06
N TYR A 50 -0.88 14.14 9.32
CA TYR A 50 -0.74 13.40 10.57
C TYR A 50 -0.69 14.32 11.79
N GLU A 51 -0.02 15.46 11.70
CA GLU A 51 0.05 16.45 12.78
C GLU A 51 -1.33 17.09 13.05
N ALA A 52 -2.12 17.32 12.02
CA ALA A 52 -3.47 17.89 12.13
C ALA A 52 -4.48 16.93 12.79
N LEU A 53 -4.23 15.62 12.83
CA LEU A 53 -5.11 14.66 13.48
C LEU A 53 -5.18 14.90 15.00
N THR A 54 -6.39 14.91 15.52
CA THR A 54 -6.62 14.91 16.97
C THR A 54 -6.10 13.64 17.63
N PRO A 55 -5.80 13.65 18.95
CA PRO A 55 -5.40 12.44 19.68
C PRO A 55 -6.41 11.29 19.56
N GLN A 56 -7.71 11.60 19.42
CA GLN A 56 -8.76 10.60 19.25
C GLN A 56 -8.69 9.95 17.86
N GLU A 57 -8.52 10.74 16.80
CA GLU A 57 -8.36 10.22 15.44
C GLU A 57 -7.12 9.36 15.30
N LYS A 58 -6.00 9.76 15.92
CA LYS A 58 -4.77 8.94 15.99
C LYS A 58 -5.02 7.59 16.66
N LYS A 59 -5.78 7.56 17.76
CA LYS A 59 -6.16 6.30 18.45
C LYS A 59 -7.03 5.41 17.56
N ILE A 60 -8.01 5.99 16.85
CA ILE A 60 -8.87 5.25 15.91
C ILE A 60 -8.04 4.66 14.78
N ALA A 61 -7.11 5.43 14.20
CA ALA A 61 -6.26 4.98 13.11
C ALA A 61 -5.33 3.80 13.49
N MET A 62 -4.95 3.71 14.77
CA MET A 62 -4.09 2.64 15.29
C MET A 62 -4.84 1.44 15.85
N GLN A 63 -6.16 1.50 15.93
CA GLN A 63 -7.00 0.43 16.48
C GLN A 63 -7.50 -0.50 15.37
N TYR A 64 -7.90 -1.72 15.75
CA TYR A 64 -8.64 -2.61 14.86
C TYR A 64 -9.91 -1.92 14.34
N GLY A 65 -10.18 -2.09 13.05
CA GLY A 65 -11.34 -1.52 12.38
C GLY A 65 -12.20 -2.57 11.67
N PRO A 66 -13.30 -2.14 11.05
CA PRO A 66 -14.14 -3.03 10.24
C PRO A 66 -13.34 -3.63 9.07
N THR A 67 -13.67 -4.86 8.69
CA THR A 67 -13.00 -5.59 7.60
C THR A 67 -13.05 -4.85 6.25
N SER A 68 -14.14 -4.12 6.00
CA SER A 68 -14.30 -3.33 4.77
C SER A 68 -13.53 -2.02 4.77
N GLY A 69 -13.08 -1.54 5.93
CA GLY A 69 -12.45 -0.23 6.12
C GLY A 69 -13.28 0.69 7.02
N LEU A 70 -12.67 1.76 7.47
CA LEU A 70 -13.33 2.75 8.32
C LEU A 70 -14.42 3.50 7.52
N PRO A 71 -15.64 3.68 8.06
CA PRO A 71 -16.72 4.35 7.34
C PRO A 71 -16.36 5.74 6.81
N PRO A 72 -15.68 6.63 7.55
CA PRO A 72 -15.26 7.93 6.99
C PRO A 72 -14.33 7.81 5.78
N LEU A 73 -13.46 6.78 5.74
CA LEU A 73 -12.58 6.53 4.61
C LEU A 73 -13.37 6.02 3.40
N LEU A 74 -14.32 5.10 3.61
CA LEU A 74 -15.19 4.60 2.53
C LEU A 74 -16.02 5.73 1.91
N HIS A 75 -16.56 6.64 2.74
CA HIS A 75 -17.26 7.82 2.29
C HIS A 75 -16.36 8.72 1.44
N SER A 76 -15.19 9.09 1.94
CA SER A 76 -14.23 9.92 1.20
C SER A 76 -13.80 9.27 -0.11
N LEU A 77 -13.61 7.95 -0.13
CA LEU A 77 -13.27 7.20 -1.33
C LEU A 77 -14.43 7.21 -2.35
N SER A 78 -15.67 7.05 -1.90
CA SER A 78 -16.86 7.14 -2.78
C SER A 78 -16.92 8.50 -3.49
N LEU A 79 -16.74 9.59 -2.76
CA LEU A 79 -16.70 10.95 -3.31
C LEU A 79 -15.51 11.16 -4.27
N PHE A 80 -14.36 10.60 -3.93
CA PHE A 80 -13.18 10.65 -4.83
C PHE A 80 -13.43 9.92 -6.14
N LEU A 81 -14.04 8.73 -6.10
CA LEU A 81 -14.37 7.95 -7.29
C LEU A 81 -15.43 8.64 -8.14
N GLU A 82 -16.43 9.27 -7.51
CA GLU A 82 -17.45 10.05 -8.21
C GLU A 82 -16.83 11.18 -9.05
N LYS A 83 -15.86 11.93 -8.48
CA LYS A 83 -15.09 12.95 -9.21
C LYS A 83 -14.29 12.37 -10.40
N LYS A 84 -14.00 11.06 -10.39
CA LYS A 84 -13.35 10.34 -11.50
C LYS A 84 -14.35 9.71 -12.48
N GLY A 85 -15.66 9.98 -12.32
CA GLY A 85 -16.72 9.45 -13.16
C GLY A 85 -17.21 8.05 -12.79
N LEU A 86 -16.85 7.55 -11.59
CA LEU A 86 -17.25 6.24 -11.08
C LEU A 86 -18.20 6.40 -9.90
N THR A 87 -19.48 6.21 -10.09
CA THR A 87 -20.47 6.25 -9.00
C THR A 87 -20.58 4.88 -8.35
N ILE A 88 -19.98 4.71 -7.19
CA ILE A 88 -19.97 3.46 -6.42
C ILE A 88 -20.46 3.74 -4.99
N ALA A 89 -21.48 2.99 -4.56
CA ALA A 89 -22.00 3.09 -3.20
C ALA A 89 -20.97 2.60 -2.17
N GLU A 90 -20.88 3.23 -1.00
CA GLU A 90 -19.91 2.92 0.06
C GLU A 90 -19.92 1.44 0.46
N ASN A 91 -21.10 0.81 0.54
CA ASN A 91 -21.25 -0.61 0.86
C ASN A 91 -20.76 -1.58 -0.23
N LYS A 92 -20.27 -1.08 -1.36
CA LYS A 92 -19.63 -1.83 -2.44
C LYS A 92 -18.13 -1.61 -2.49
N LEU A 93 -17.60 -0.82 -1.55
CA LEU A 93 -16.18 -0.53 -1.44
C LEU A 93 -15.54 -1.37 -0.33
N MET A 94 -14.29 -1.70 -0.50
CA MET A 94 -13.44 -2.36 0.49
C MET A 94 -12.02 -1.78 0.39
N ILE A 95 -11.41 -1.54 1.55
CA ILE A 95 -10.01 -1.11 1.64
C ILE A 95 -9.15 -2.37 1.85
N THR A 96 -8.09 -2.48 1.07
CA THR A 96 -7.09 -3.55 1.17
C THR A 96 -5.70 -2.97 1.39
N THR A 97 -4.76 -3.80 1.85
CA THR A 97 -3.36 -3.39 2.08
C THR A 97 -2.51 -3.38 0.79
N GLY A 98 -3.13 -3.39 -0.34
CA GLY A 98 -2.52 -3.44 -1.65
C GLY A 98 -3.37 -4.25 -2.62
N SER A 99 -2.88 -4.43 -3.84
CA SER A 99 -3.59 -5.13 -4.92
C SER A 99 -3.05 -6.55 -5.18
N LEU A 100 -2.18 -7.04 -4.31
CA LEU A 100 -1.60 -8.39 -4.41
C LEU A 100 -2.28 -9.37 -3.45
#